data_406a3389885fd644082786c21f7c6956
#
_entry.id   406a3389885fd644082786c21f7c6956
#
_cell.length_a   1.000
_cell.length_b   1.000
_cell.length_c   1.000
_cell.angle_alpha   90.00
_cell.angle_beta   90.00
_cell.angle_gamma   90.00
#
_symmetry.space_group_name_H-M   'P 1'
#
loop_
_entity.id
_entity.type
_entity.pdbx_description
1 polymer ?
#
loop_
_entity_poly.entity_id
_entity_poly.type
_entity_poly.pdbx_seq_one_letter_code
_entity_poly.pdbx_strand_id
1 'polypeptide(L)'
;VNLAGSIDPSLGKAIESAQKKISGLNVKALAVGAAVGGIAVATGKAVVEAGKYLKDLGSQFDEAADAIRIGTGATGDALDGLLDDFDEVYKSVPTTMEDASKAIADYNTRLGLTGPQLQEISKQALQVSDMLGDDLGGVIEESSQAFQQWNIDADNMGGAMDYIFKVSQSTGMGFTDLMSNMQKFGPQLQEMGYSFETASALMGQLDKAGVNTEEVLGAMKKSVGALAKEGISASDGLAMYYEQIKNAGTAAEAASIASEIFGTKAGSTMAAAIRDGTLAVGDLTESLLENGETIAGAAEDTYDFAERLQIMKQGLEVALKPMANTVFDGLNKFMPVLQKLMEQIVPVISDAVEAAAPFVEEFLMGAADALEDVLPLISQLAADLLPILTQLMSTLLPPLLSLVQTLLPPLMQIVGAILPPIASLLSTILPMITQIVSAVLPVLVQI
;
A
#
# COMPACT_ATOMS: atom_id res chain seq x y z
N VAL A 1 -21.60 17.46 41.44
CA VAL A 1 -20.16 17.77 41.54
C VAL A 1 -19.71 18.32 40.20
N ASN A 2 -19.45 19.64 40.18
CA ASN A 2 -19.00 20.36 38.98
C ASN A 2 -17.52 20.04 38.75
N LEU A 3 -17.21 19.17 37.79
CA LEU A 3 -15.84 18.93 37.30
C LEU A 3 -15.49 19.99 36.23
N ALA A 4 -15.33 21.24 36.66
CA ALA A 4 -14.64 22.28 35.90
C ALA A 4 -13.16 22.19 36.29
N GLY A 5 -12.49 21.12 35.85
CA GLY A 5 -11.03 21.08 35.83
C GLY A 5 -10.53 22.06 34.77
N SER A 6 -9.72 23.04 35.19
CA SER A 6 -9.09 23.99 34.29
C SER A 6 -8.23 23.25 33.27
N ILE A 7 -8.63 23.32 32.00
CA ILE A 7 -7.80 22.87 30.87
C ILE A 7 -6.49 23.66 30.93
N ASP A 8 -5.35 22.96 30.89
CA ASP A 8 -4.04 23.59 30.86
C ASP A 8 -3.99 24.66 29.76
N PRO A 9 -3.55 25.88 30.09
CA PRO A 9 -3.49 26.99 29.12
C PRO A 9 -2.68 26.70 27.87
N SER A 10 -1.76 25.74 27.91
CA SER A 10 -0.98 25.28 26.77
C SER A 10 -1.82 24.48 25.77
N LEU A 11 -2.78 23.66 26.24
CA LEU A 11 -3.71 22.93 25.40
C LEU A 11 -4.73 23.89 24.77
N GLY A 12 -5.19 24.90 25.51
CA GLY A 12 -6.04 25.96 24.98
C GLY A 12 -5.35 26.74 23.85
N LYS A 13 -4.08 27.09 24.04
CA LYS A 13 -3.27 27.79 22.99
C LYS A 13 -2.96 26.89 21.79
N ALA A 14 -2.75 25.59 21.98
CA ALA A 14 -2.55 24.65 20.90
C ALA A 14 -3.82 24.46 20.07
N ILE A 15 -4.99 24.37 20.72
CA ILE A 15 -6.30 24.31 20.07
C ILE A 15 -6.61 25.62 19.33
N GLU A 16 -6.35 26.80 19.94
CA GLU A 16 -6.51 28.10 19.27
C GLU A 16 -5.56 28.27 18.09
N SER A 17 -4.30 27.82 18.20
CA SER A 17 -3.33 27.85 17.09
C SER A 17 -3.75 26.92 15.96
N ALA A 18 -4.27 25.73 16.28
CA ALA A 18 -4.83 24.79 15.30
C ALA A 18 -6.08 25.38 14.64
N GLN A 19 -6.99 25.99 15.42
CA GLN A 19 -8.18 26.66 14.90
C GLN A 19 -7.81 27.84 13.99
N LYS A 20 -6.76 28.62 14.32
CA LYS A 20 -6.30 29.76 13.53
C LYS A 20 -5.63 29.33 12.22
N LYS A 21 -4.94 28.18 12.22
CA LYS A 21 -4.37 27.56 11.00
C LYS A 21 -5.47 26.93 10.13
N ILE A 22 -6.48 26.30 10.73
CA ILE A 22 -7.63 25.73 10.04
C ILE A 22 -8.50 26.83 9.41
N SER A 23 -8.74 27.93 10.10
CA SER A 23 -9.50 29.08 9.57
C SER A 23 -8.77 29.86 8.46
N GLY A 24 -7.44 29.72 8.36
CA GLY A 24 -6.62 30.25 7.24
C GLY A 24 -6.56 29.33 6.02
N LEU A 25 -6.99 28.08 6.12
CA LEU A 25 -7.13 27.17 5.00
C LEU A 25 -8.37 27.55 4.18
N ASN A 26 -8.16 27.90 2.94
CA ASN A 26 -9.19 28.34 2.00
C ASN A 26 -10.36 27.34 1.99
N VAL A 27 -11.60 27.80 2.17
CA VAL A 27 -12.84 27.00 2.26
C VAL A 27 -13.03 26.00 1.10
N LYS A 28 -12.33 26.19 -0.01
CA LYS A 28 -12.30 25.24 -1.14
C LYS A 28 -11.52 23.95 -0.83
N ALA A 29 -10.50 24.00 0.03
CA ALA A 29 -9.77 22.81 0.48
C ALA A 29 -10.59 22.01 1.53
N LEU A 30 -11.43 22.69 2.31
CA LEU A 30 -12.35 22.03 3.24
C LEU A 30 -13.52 21.31 2.52
N ALA A 31 -13.94 21.81 1.37
CA ALA A 31 -15.03 21.18 0.59
C ALA A 31 -14.58 19.82 -0.02
N VAL A 32 -13.30 19.65 -0.34
CA VAL A 32 -12.72 18.36 -0.77
C VAL A 32 -12.60 17.39 0.41
N GLY A 33 -12.24 17.88 1.61
CA GLY A 33 -12.24 17.08 2.85
C GLY A 33 -13.63 16.61 3.28
N ALA A 34 -14.69 17.39 2.97
CA ALA A 34 -16.08 17.02 3.25
C ALA A 34 -16.60 15.89 2.33
N ALA A 35 -16.04 15.75 1.13
CA ALA A 35 -16.39 14.67 0.20
C ALA A 35 -15.71 13.33 0.58
N VAL A 36 -14.57 13.39 1.28
CA VAL A 36 -13.77 12.21 1.65
C VAL A 36 -14.08 11.69 3.06
N GLY A 37 -14.84 12.40 3.88
CA GLY A 37 -15.11 11.93 5.24
C GLY A 37 -15.97 12.83 6.12
N GLY A 38 -17.04 13.45 5.60
CA GLY A 38 -18.12 14.00 6.42
C GLY A 38 -17.70 14.98 7.51
N ILE A 39 -16.74 15.89 7.28
CA ILE A 39 -16.40 16.94 8.26
C ILE A 39 -17.41 18.08 8.11
N ALA A 40 -18.57 17.92 8.73
CA ALA A 40 -19.47 19.04 8.97
C ALA A 40 -18.93 19.89 10.12
N VAL A 41 -18.35 21.04 9.79
CA VAL A 41 -17.93 22.05 10.77
C VAL A 41 -19.18 22.72 11.33
N ALA A 42 -19.72 22.25 12.46
CA ALA A 42 -20.71 23.04 13.23
C ALA A 42 -21.14 22.47 14.59
N THR A 43 -20.43 21.60 15.28
CA THR A 43 -20.75 21.31 16.70
C THR A 43 -19.54 20.74 17.42
N GLY A 44 -19.51 20.83 18.77
CA GLY A 44 -18.43 20.26 19.59
C GLY A 44 -18.13 18.77 19.35
N LYS A 45 -19.03 18.03 18.72
CA LYS A 45 -18.82 16.63 18.26
C LYS A 45 -17.78 16.56 17.13
N ALA A 46 -17.83 17.47 16.14
CA ALA A 46 -16.89 17.48 15.00
C ALA A 46 -15.46 17.76 15.45
N VAL A 47 -15.27 18.60 16.46
CA VAL A 47 -13.93 18.88 17.03
C VAL A 47 -13.38 17.63 17.74
N VAL A 48 -14.21 16.89 18.44
CA VAL A 48 -13.83 15.64 19.12
C VAL A 48 -13.49 14.54 18.09
N GLU A 49 -14.27 14.43 17.02
CA GLU A 49 -14.03 13.46 15.94
C GLU A 49 -12.75 13.81 15.16
N ALA A 50 -12.51 15.08 14.83
CA ALA A 50 -11.26 15.52 14.22
C ALA A 50 -10.05 15.27 15.14
N GLY A 51 -10.20 15.52 16.46
CA GLY A 51 -9.16 15.21 17.44
C GLY A 51 -8.84 13.72 17.55
N LYS A 52 -9.85 12.85 17.48
CA LYS A 52 -9.66 11.39 17.43
C LYS A 52 -8.94 10.98 16.15
N TYR A 53 -9.40 11.47 14.99
CA TYR A 53 -8.77 11.18 13.72
C TYR A 53 -7.27 11.57 13.71
N LEU A 54 -6.94 12.77 14.17
CA LEU A 54 -5.55 13.22 14.25
C LEU A 54 -4.72 12.40 15.24
N LYS A 55 -5.31 12.00 16.37
CA LYS A 55 -4.64 11.10 17.31
C LYS A 55 -4.36 9.73 16.68
N ASP A 56 -5.36 9.14 16.03
CA ASP A 56 -5.24 7.82 15.42
C ASP A 56 -4.27 7.86 14.23
N LEU A 57 -4.27 8.94 13.44
CA LEU A 57 -3.30 9.19 12.38
C LEU A 57 -1.89 9.36 12.94
N GLY A 58 -1.71 10.12 14.04
CA GLY A 58 -0.41 10.25 14.72
C GLY A 58 0.11 8.92 15.24
N SER A 59 -0.77 8.06 15.79
CA SER A 59 -0.40 6.70 16.21
C SER A 59 0.09 5.85 15.04
N GLN A 60 -0.58 5.90 13.89
CA GLN A 60 -0.17 5.15 12.70
C GLN A 60 1.18 5.61 12.14
N PHE A 61 1.45 6.91 12.13
CA PHE A 61 2.76 7.43 11.75
C PHE A 61 3.86 7.04 12.75
N ASP A 62 3.55 7.02 14.05
CA ASP A 62 4.48 6.58 15.10
C ASP A 62 4.79 5.09 14.95
N GLU A 63 3.77 4.24 14.71
CA GLU A 63 3.94 2.81 14.42
C GLU A 63 4.79 2.56 13.16
N ALA A 64 4.57 3.32 12.09
CA ALA A 64 5.39 3.23 10.87
C ALA A 64 6.84 3.68 11.13
N ALA A 65 7.03 4.75 11.90
CA ALA A 65 8.36 5.22 12.30
C ALA A 65 9.09 4.21 13.19
N ASP A 66 8.38 3.58 14.13
CA ASP A 66 8.92 2.52 14.96
C ASP A 66 9.30 1.28 14.13
N ALA A 67 8.47 0.90 13.15
CA ALA A 67 8.77 -0.21 12.25
C ALA A 67 10.07 0.05 11.45
N ILE A 68 10.23 1.25 10.89
CA ILE A 68 11.45 1.65 10.17
C ILE A 68 12.66 1.66 11.14
N ARG A 69 12.52 2.28 12.31
CA ARG A 69 13.58 2.34 13.30
C ARG A 69 14.04 0.96 13.79
N ILE A 70 13.09 0.07 14.07
CA ILE A 70 13.37 -1.29 14.53
C ILE A 70 13.98 -2.12 13.41
N GLY A 71 13.44 -2.04 12.21
CA GLY A 71 13.90 -2.79 11.04
C GLY A 71 15.29 -2.39 10.57
N THR A 72 15.63 -1.10 10.65
CA THR A 72 16.92 -0.56 10.15
C THR A 72 17.95 -0.30 11.24
N GLY A 73 17.53 -0.11 12.50
CA GLY A 73 18.38 0.38 13.57
C GLY A 73 18.78 1.87 13.41
N ALA A 74 18.22 2.61 12.47
CA ALA A 74 18.53 4.01 12.22
C ALA A 74 18.05 4.91 13.36
N THR A 75 18.79 6.01 13.60
CA THR A 75 18.48 7.03 14.61
C THR A 75 18.91 8.41 14.11
N GLY A 76 18.34 9.48 14.70
CA GLY A 76 18.68 10.87 14.34
C GLY A 76 18.47 11.14 12.85
N ASP A 77 19.36 11.91 12.23
CA ASP A 77 19.24 12.36 10.83
C ASP A 77 19.07 11.21 9.82
N ALA A 78 19.64 10.03 10.11
CA ALA A 78 19.48 8.86 9.25
C ALA A 78 18.03 8.31 9.32
N LEU A 79 17.43 8.30 10.50
CA LEU A 79 16.03 7.92 10.65
C LEU A 79 15.12 8.98 10.00
N ASP A 80 15.39 10.26 10.23
CA ASP A 80 14.61 11.36 9.65
C ASP A 80 14.58 11.26 8.11
N GLY A 81 15.74 10.95 7.48
CA GLY A 81 15.82 10.73 6.04
C GLY A 81 14.97 9.53 5.55
N LEU A 82 14.94 8.42 6.30
CA LEU A 82 14.11 7.27 5.97
C LEU A 82 12.60 7.55 6.18
N LEU A 83 12.25 8.41 7.13
CA LEU A 83 10.88 8.86 7.33
C LEU A 83 10.42 9.80 6.21
N ASP A 84 11.31 10.62 5.67
CA ASP A 84 11.04 11.43 4.47
C ASP A 84 10.84 10.52 3.24
N ASP A 85 11.67 9.47 3.08
CA ASP A 85 11.52 8.47 2.03
C ASP A 85 10.19 7.71 2.15
N PHE A 86 9.80 7.33 3.37
CA PHE A 86 8.51 6.70 3.65
C PHE A 86 7.34 7.63 3.27
N ASP A 87 7.37 8.90 3.65
CA ASP A 87 6.32 9.86 3.33
C ASP A 87 6.16 10.04 1.81
N GLU A 88 7.30 10.02 1.06
CA GLU A 88 7.31 10.13 -0.40
C GLU A 88 6.72 8.88 -1.07
N VAL A 89 7.06 7.69 -0.58
CA VAL A 89 6.50 6.42 -1.09
C VAL A 89 5.02 6.33 -0.76
N TYR A 90 4.65 6.53 0.51
CA TYR A 90 3.27 6.37 0.98
C TYR A 90 2.28 7.27 0.23
N LYS A 91 2.63 8.52 -0.07
CA LYS A 91 1.73 9.44 -0.79
C LYS A 91 1.68 9.22 -2.31
N SER A 92 2.54 8.36 -2.87
CA SER A 92 2.72 8.23 -4.33
C SER A 92 2.04 7.00 -4.94
N VAL A 93 1.81 5.94 -4.16
CA VAL A 93 1.22 4.68 -4.62
C VAL A 93 0.12 4.23 -3.67
N PRO A 94 -0.94 3.54 -4.15
CA PRO A 94 -1.96 3.01 -3.26
C PRO A 94 -1.35 1.89 -2.40
N THR A 95 -1.26 2.12 -1.08
CA THR A 95 -0.63 1.19 -0.14
C THR A 95 -1.11 1.43 1.28
N THR A 96 -0.66 0.62 2.23
CA THR A 96 -0.85 0.85 3.66
C THR A 96 0.43 1.48 4.27
N MET A 97 0.31 2.12 5.45
CA MET A 97 1.51 2.58 6.17
C MET A 97 2.42 1.43 6.58
N GLU A 98 1.84 0.27 6.89
CA GLU A 98 2.57 -0.96 7.22
C GLU A 98 3.42 -1.44 6.03
N ASP A 99 2.82 -1.57 4.85
CA ASP A 99 3.53 -2.04 3.66
C ASP A 99 4.59 -1.05 3.19
N ALA A 100 4.28 0.26 3.21
CA ALA A 100 5.23 1.30 2.85
C ALA A 100 6.43 1.33 3.81
N SER A 101 6.20 1.26 5.14
CA SER A 101 7.26 1.23 6.13
C SER A 101 8.11 -0.05 6.03
N LYS A 102 7.46 -1.19 5.74
CA LYS A 102 8.15 -2.45 5.49
C LYS A 102 9.05 -2.37 4.26
N ALA A 103 8.56 -1.83 3.14
CA ALA A 103 9.36 -1.70 1.92
C ALA A 103 10.60 -0.81 2.15
N ILE A 104 10.43 0.34 2.80
CA ILE A 104 11.53 1.24 3.17
C ILE A 104 12.54 0.54 4.08
N ALA A 105 12.08 -0.10 5.17
CA ALA A 105 12.97 -0.74 6.14
C ALA A 105 13.74 -1.91 5.52
N ASP A 106 13.06 -2.78 4.79
CA ASP A 106 13.65 -3.99 4.25
C ASP A 106 14.68 -3.68 3.14
N TYR A 107 14.37 -2.78 2.19
CA TYR A 107 15.33 -2.38 1.17
C TYR A 107 16.51 -1.59 1.73
N ASN A 108 16.28 -0.69 2.69
CA ASN A 108 17.38 -0.02 3.36
C ASN A 108 18.31 -1.02 4.06
N THR A 109 17.75 -1.97 4.82
CA THR A 109 18.54 -2.97 5.56
C THR A 109 19.28 -3.94 4.64
N ARG A 110 18.64 -4.38 3.55
CA ARG A 110 19.20 -5.38 2.63
C ARG A 110 20.20 -4.77 1.65
N LEU A 111 19.95 -3.56 1.16
CA LEU A 111 20.72 -2.95 0.07
C LEU A 111 21.46 -1.67 0.48
N GLY A 112 21.19 -1.12 1.66
CA GLY A 112 21.79 0.13 2.13
C GLY A 112 21.28 1.36 1.38
N LEU A 113 20.13 1.27 0.68
CA LEU A 113 19.58 2.36 -0.13
C LEU A 113 18.93 3.44 0.75
N THR A 114 18.98 4.67 0.27
CA THR A 114 18.32 5.85 0.83
C THR A 114 17.92 6.82 -0.28
N GLY A 115 17.02 7.76 -0.02
CA GLY A 115 16.62 8.80 -0.97
C GLY A 115 15.92 8.25 -2.23
N PRO A 116 16.13 8.90 -3.39
CA PRO A 116 15.38 8.60 -4.61
C PRO A 116 15.44 7.13 -5.05
N GLN A 117 16.59 6.45 -4.90
CA GLN A 117 16.75 5.05 -5.27
C GLN A 117 15.92 4.13 -4.36
N LEU A 118 15.89 4.40 -3.05
CA LEU A 118 15.05 3.67 -2.10
C LEU A 118 13.56 3.91 -2.39
N GLN A 119 13.19 5.16 -2.67
CA GLN A 119 11.81 5.52 -3.00
C GLN A 119 11.34 4.82 -4.28
N GLU A 120 12.15 4.82 -5.34
CA GLU A 120 11.81 4.21 -6.63
C GLU A 120 11.56 2.71 -6.47
N ILE A 121 12.52 1.98 -5.91
CA ILE A 121 12.41 0.51 -5.78
C ILE A 121 11.30 0.10 -4.82
N SER A 122 11.06 0.88 -3.76
CA SER A 122 9.96 0.64 -2.82
C SER A 122 8.60 0.82 -3.49
N LYS A 123 8.42 1.88 -4.29
CA LYS A 123 7.21 2.10 -5.09
C LYS A 123 6.97 0.96 -6.07
N GLN A 124 8.01 0.56 -6.80
CA GLN A 124 7.92 -0.54 -7.78
C GLN A 124 7.55 -1.87 -7.10
N ALA A 125 8.14 -2.19 -5.94
CA ALA A 125 7.80 -3.42 -5.22
C ALA A 125 6.34 -3.43 -4.74
N LEU A 126 5.85 -2.31 -4.22
CA LEU A 126 4.45 -2.14 -3.83
C LEU A 126 3.50 -2.28 -5.02
N GLN A 127 3.84 -1.67 -6.16
CA GLN A 127 3.06 -1.76 -7.40
C GLN A 127 3.05 -3.17 -7.98
N VAL A 128 4.18 -3.87 -8.00
CA VAL A 128 4.25 -5.28 -8.44
C VAL A 128 3.40 -6.17 -7.54
N SER A 129 3.54 -6.02 -6.22
CA SER A 129 2.74 -6.77 -5.26
C SER A 129 1.23 -6.56 -5.46
N ASP A 130 0.81 -5.32 -5.69
CA ASP A 130 -0.60 -4.96 -5.89
C ASP A 130 -1.13 -5.49 -7.24
N MET A 131 -0.44 -5.22 -8.35
CA MET A 131 -0.87 -5.60 -9.70
C MET A 131 -0.84 -7.09 -9.96
N LEU A 132 0.19 -7.81 -9.48
CA LEU A 132 0.38 -9.24 -9.75
C LEU A 132 -0.14 -10.13 -8.64
N GLY A 133 -0.44 -9.57 -7.45
CA GLY A 133 -0.85 -10.32 -6.27
C GLY A 133 0.29 -11.10 -5.61
N ASP A 134 1.54 -10.73 -5.90
CA ASP A 134 2.73 -11.31 -5.28
C ASP A 134 2.87 -10.84 -3.84
N ASP A 135 3.41 -11.68 -2.96
CA ASP A 135 3.71 -11.27 -1.58
C ASP A 135 4.81 -10.20 -1.56
N LEU A 136 4.53 -9.05 -0.95
CA LEU A 136 5.48 -7.93 -0.88
C LEU A 136 6.83 -8.35 -0.29
N GLY A 137 6.81 -9.16 0.77
CA GLY A 137 8.03 -9.67 1.40
C GLY A 137 8.87 -10.49 0.42
N GLY A 138 8.23 -11.35 -0.36
CA GLY A 138 8.85 -12.13 -1.42
C GLY A 138 9.44 -11.26 -2.53
N VAL A 139 8.69 -10.26 -3.01
CA VAL A 139 9.20 -9.30 -4.03
C VAL A 139 10.45 -8.60 -3.54
N ILE A 140 10.46 -8.09 -2.29
CA ILE A 140 11.61 -7.40 -1.69
C ILE A 140 12.80 -8.35 -1.51
N GLU A 141 12.54 -9.55 -1.01
CA GLU A 141 13.60 -10.53 -0.73
C GLU A 141 14.29 -10.98 -2.00
N GLU A 142 13.53 -11.50 -2.95
CA GLU A 142 14.07 -12.06 -4.19
C GLU A 142 14.74 -10.98 -5.07
N SER A 143 14.17 -9.77 -5.17
CA SER A 143 14.79 -8.66 -5.89
C SER A 143 16.10 -8.22 -5.24
N SER A 144 16.13 -8.09 -3.92
CA SER A 144 17.34 -7.71 -3.18
C SER A 144 18.46 -8.72 -3.38
N GLN A 145 18.14 -10.01 -3.31
CA GLN A 145 19.12 -11.10 -3.50
C GLN A 145 19.62 -11.15 -4.95
N ALA A 146 18.72 -10.97 -5.92
CA ALA A 146 19.09 -10.92 -7.34
C ALA A 146 20.04 -9.75 -7.63
N PHE A 147 19.73 -8.55 -7.11
CA PHE A 147 20.58 -7.37 -7.30
C PHE A 147 21.96 -7.54 -6.69
N GLN A 148 22.05 -8.07 -5.48
CA GLN A 148 23.32 -8.38 -4.84
C GLN A 148 24.11 -9.43 -5.64
N GLN A 149 23.45 -10.50 -6.11
CA GLN A 149 24.08 -11.55 -6.90
C GLN A 149 24.64 -11.02 -8.21
N TRP A 150 23.92 -10.10 -8.85
CA TRP A 150 24.32 -9.54 -10.15
C TRP A 150 25.13 -8.24 -10.04
N ASN A 151 25.42 -7.77 -8.84
CA ASN A 151 26.10 -6.50 -8.56
C ASN A 151 25.45 -5.33 -9.32
N ILE A 152 24.12 -5.26 -9.26
CA ILE A 152 23.36 -4.15 -9.86
C ILE A 152 23.58 -2.90 -9.00
N ASP A 153 24.09 -1.84 -9.60
CA ASP A 153 24.26 -0.56 -8.91
C ASP A 153 22.91 0.06 -8.55
N ALA A 154 22.87 0.83 -7.46
CA ALA A 154 21.64 1.44 -6.94
C ALA A 154 20.85 2.22 -8.01
N ASP A 155 21.54 2.97 -8.87
CA ASP A 155 20.92 3.76 -9.94
C ASP A 155 20.29 2.92 -11.06
N ASN A 156 20.63 1.63 -11.15
CA ASN A 156 20.14 0.70 -12.17
C ASN A 156 19.10 -0.29 -11.65
N MET A 157 18.85 -0.33 -10.32
CA MET A 157 17.93 -1.30 -9.72
C MET A 157 16.49 -1.09 -10.19
N GLY A 158 16.01 0.15 -10.27
CA GLY A 158 14.69 0.45 -10.80
C GLY A 158 14.51 -0.02 -12.25
N GLY A 159 15.50 0.23 -13.11
CA GLY A 159 15.49 -0.28 -14.48
C GLY A 159 15.53 -1.80 -14.58
N ALA A 160 16.22 -2.47 -13.65
CA ALA A 160 16.25 -3.93 -13.58
C ALA A 160 14.89 -4.51 -13.13
N MET A 161 14.20 -3.86 -12.19
CA MET A 161 12.81 -4.21 -11.81
C MET A 161 11.88 -4.12 -13.02
N ASP A 162 11.91 -2.99 -13.73
CA ASP A 162 11.10 -2.78 -14.93
C ASP A 162 11.41 -3.84 -16.01
N TYR A 163 12.67 -4.19 -16.19
CA TYR A 163 13.05 -5.20 -17.18
C TYR A 163 12.51 -6.59 -16.82
N ILE A 164 12.62 -7.01 -15.57
CA ILE A 164 12.04 -8.28 -15.09
C ILE A 164 10.52 -8.28 -15.28
N PHE A 165 9.84 -7.16 -14.99
CA PHE A 165 8.41 -7.03 -15.21
C PHE A 165 8.04 -7.24 -16.69
N LYS A 166 8.77 -6.62 -17.62
CA LYS A 166 8.58 -6.81 -19.07
C LYS A 166 8.81 -8.25 -19.50
N VAL A 167 9.85 -8.92 -18.98
CA VAL A 167 10.11 -10.34 -19.25
C VAL A 167 8.95 -11.20 -18.72
N SER A 168 8.49 -10.94 -17.50
CA SER A 168 7.33 -11.62 -16.90
C SER A 168 6.09 -11.53 -17.79
N GLN A 169 5.74 -10.32 -18.22
CA GLN A 169 4.62 -10.08 -19.15
C GLN A 169 4.77 -10.81 -20.50
N SER A 170 5.99 -10.82 -21.05
CA SER A 170 6.25 -11.41 -22.39
C SER A 170 6.29 -12.93 -22.39
N THR A 171 6.66 -13.53 -21.27
CA THR A 171 6.88 -14.98 -21.18
C THR A 171 5.81 -15.70 -20.38
N GLY A 172 5.13 -15.01 -19.46
CA GLY A 172 4.15 -15.58 -18.53
C GLY A 172 4.78 -16.17 -17.27
N MET A 173 6.11 -16.10 -17.11
CA MET A 173 6.79 -16.48 -15.87
C MET A 173 6.51 -15.45 -14.78
N GLY A 174 6.19 -15.89 -13.54
CA GLY A 174 5.92 -14.98 -12.42
C GLY A 174 7.12 -14.05 -12.12
N PHE A 175 6.85 -12.81 -11.70
CA PHE A 175 7.88 -11.84 -11.39
C PHE A 175 8.84 -12.35 -10.30
N THR A 176 8.28 -12.80 -9.18
CA THR A 176 9.05 -13.33 -8.04
C THR A 176 9.82 -14.61 -8.42
N ASP A 177 9.21 -15.51 -9.20
CA ASP A 177 9.87 -16.71 -9.71
C ASP A 177 11.06 -16.37 -10.61
N LEU A 178 10.92 -15.36 -11.46
CA LEU A 178 11.98 -14.91 -12.34
C LEU A 178 13.15 -14.32 -11.53
N MET A 179 12.88 -13.46 -10.54
CA MET A 179 13.89 -12.92 -9.62
C MET A 179 14.61 -14.02 -8.85
N SER A 180 13.88 -15.00 -8.32
CA SER A 180 14.43 -16.18 -7.63
C SER A 180 15.35 -17.00 -8.53
N ASN A 181 14.96 -17.22 -9.77
CA ASN A 181 15.81 -17.90 -10.75
C ASN A 181 17.06 -17.08 -11.11
N MET A 182 16.93 -15.75 -11.20
CA MET A 182 18.09 -14.87 -11.42
C MET A 182 19.08 -14.93 -10.26
N GLN A 183 18.61 -15.04 -9.02
CA GLN A 183 19.44 -15.27 -7.86
C GLN A 183 20.08 -16.66 -7.88
N LYS A 184 19.28 -17.71 -8.07
CA LYS A 184 19.73 -19.10 -8.04
C LYS A 184 20.74 -19.45 -9.12
N PHE A 185 20.51 -19.01 -10.35
CA PHE A 185 21.31 -19.36 -11.52
C PHE A 185 22.29 -18.26 -11.94
N GLY A 186 22.23 -17.10 -11.27
CA GLY A 186 23.09 -15.94 -11.55
C GLY A 186 24.59 -16.28 -11.67
N PRO A 187 25.22 -16.98 -10.70
CA PRO A 187 26.64 -17.32 -10.79
C PRO A 187 26.99 -18.08 -12.05
N GLN A 188 26.16 -19.04 -12.44
CA GLN A 188 26.39 -19.88 -13.61
C GLN A 188 26.23 -19.10 -14.92
N LEU A 189 25.23 -18.21 -14.98
CA LEU A 189 24.95 -17.37 -16.15
C LEU A 189 26.05 -16.32 -16.34
N GLN A 190 26.52 -15.70 -15.26
CA GLN A 190 27.63 -14.75 -15.27
C GLN A 190 28.94 -15.43 -15.74
N GLU A 191 29.23 -16.67 -15.28
CA GLU A 191 30.37 -17.46 -15.79
C GLU A 191 30.25 -17.71 -17.28
N MET A 192 29.07 -17.81 -17.84
CA MET A 192 28.82 -17.96 -19.28
C MET A 192 28.82 -16.62 -20.04
N GLY A 193 29.00 -15.49 -19.34
CA GLY A 193 29.11 -14.16 -19.95
C GLY A 193 27.76 -13.48 -20.24
N TYR A 194 26.67 -13.96 -19.66
CA TYR A 194 25.37 -13.31 -19.83
C TYR A 194 25.26 -12.04 -18.98
N SER A 195 24.63 -10.99 -19.53
CA SER A 195 24.16 -9.84 -18.77
C SER A 195 22.89 -10.20 -18.00
N PHE A 196 22.48 -9.34 -17.07
CA PHE A 196 21.24 -9.49 -16.31
C PHE A 196 20.01 -9.59 -17.24
N GLU A 197 19.95 -8.73 -18.25
CA GLU A 197 18.85 -8.65 -19.21
C GLU A 197 18.77 -9.92 -20.06
N THR A 198 19.90 -10.33 -20.64
CA THR A 198 19.94 -11.53 -21.49
C THR A 198 19.65 -12.80 -20.68
N ALA A 199 20.15 -12.87 -19.45
CA ALA A 199 19.90 -13.97 -18.55
C ALA A 199 18.42 -14.09 -18.17
N SER A 200 17.78 -12.98 -17.81
CA SER A 200 16.36 -12.97 -17.44
C SER A 200 15.46 -13.30 -18.63
N ALA A 201 15.76 -12.78 -19.83
CA ALA A 201 15.06 -13.15 -21.05
C ALA A 201 15.21 -14.67 -21.35
N LEU A 202 16.41 -15.22 -21.16
CA LEU A 202 16.64 -16.67 -21.30
C LEU A 202 15.81 -17.47 -20.30
N MET A 203 15.80 -17.08 -19.01
CA MET A 203 15.00 -17.77 -17.98
C MET A 203 13.53 -17.79 -18.33
N GLY A 204 12.96 -16.65 -18.67
CA GLY A 204 11.55 -16.55 -19.05
C GLY A 204 11.22 -17.38 -20.31
N GLN A 205 12.11 -17.41 -21.30
CA GLN A 205 11.89 -18.23 -22.50
C GLN A 205 12.06 -19.72 -22.26
N LEU A 206 12.96 -20.16 -21.38
CA LEU A 206 13.08 -21.56 -20.98
C LEU A 206 11.82 -22.03 -20.24
N ASP A 207 11.28 -21.22 -19.36
CA ASP A 207 10.01 -21.51 -18.69
C ASP A 207 8.86 -21.63 -19.70
N LYS A 208 8.74 -20.65 -20.60
CA LYS A 208 7.73 -20.65 -21.67
C LYS A 208 7.85 -21.89 -22.60
N ALA A 209 9.07 -22.37 -22.85
CA ALA A 209 9.30 -23.59 -23.61
C ALA A 209 9.00 -24.87 -22.83
N GLY A 210 8.71 -24.78 -21.53
CA GLY A 210 8.38 -25.91 -20.67
C GLY A 210 9.54 -26.88 -20.43
N VAL A 211 10.79 -26.39 -20.49
CA VAL A 211 11.98 -27.22 -20.26
C VAL A 211 12.49 -27.05 -18.83
N ASN A 212 13.21 -28.09 -18.35
CA ASN A 212 13.85 -28.01 -17.04
C ASN A 212 15.08 -27.09 -17.11
N THR A 213 14.95 -25.91 -16.54
CA THR A 213 15.98 -24.87 -16.55
C THR A 213 17.33 -25.35 -15.98
N GLU A 214 17.31 -26.09 -14.87
CA GLU A 214 18.52 -26.61 -14.22
C GLU A 214 19.28 -27.61 -15.12
N GLU A 215 18.57 -28.50 -15.79
CA GLU A 215 19.16 -29.48 -16.75
C GLU A 215 19.74 -28.74 -17.97
N VAL A 216 19.02 -27.77 -18.51
CA VAL A 216 19.46 -26.95 -19.66
C VAL A 216 20.72 -26.17 -19.32
N LEU A 217 20.70 -25.43 -18.22
CA LEU A 217 21.87 -24.62 -17.80
C LEU A 217 23.09 -25.52 -17.47
N GLY A 218 22.85 -26.67 -16.83
CA GLY A 218 23.89 -27.65 -16.56
C GLY A 218 24.55 -28.20 -17.84
N ALA A 219 23.77 -28.40 -18.89
CA ALA A 219 24.29 -28.82 -20.20
C ALA A 219 25.04 -27.67 -20.90
N MET A 220 24.44 -26.45 -20.89
CA MET A 220 25.06 -25.24 -21.46
C MET A 220 26.40 -24.95 -20.81
N LYS A 221 26.54 -25.04 -19.50
CA LYS A 221 27.80 -24.85 -18.78
C LYS A 221 28.89 -25.82 -19.27
N LYS A 222 28.55 -27.10 -19.50
CA LYS A 222 29.51 -28.10 -20.04
C LYS A 222 29.94 -27.76 -21.46
N SER A 223 28.99 -27.35 -22.30
CA SER A 223 29.24 -27.00 -23.69
C SER A 223 30.06 -25.73 -23.79
N VAL A 224 29.74 -24.70 -23.01
CA VAL A 224 30.55 -23.47 -22.92
C VAL A 224 31.98 -23.78 -22.45
N GLY A 225 32.16 -24.68 -21.47
CA GLY A 225 33.46 -25.13 -21.03
C GLY A 225 34.24 -25.89 -22.10
N ALA A 226 33.57 -26.56 -23.04
CA ALA A 226 34.21 -27.17 -24.22
C ALA A 226 34.63 -26.09 -25.23
N LEU A 227 33.76 -25.16 -25.57
CA LEU A 227 34.03 -24.04 -26.47
C LEU A 227 35.19 -23.16 -26.00
N ALA A 228 35.27 -22.89 -24.70
CA ALA A 228 36.38 -22.13 -24.13
C ALA A 228 37.75 -22.78 -24.33
N LYS A 229 37.84 -24.11 -24.38
CA LYS A 229 39.08 -24.82 -24.70
C LYS A 229 39.51 -24.64 -26.16
N GLU A 230 38.55 -24.32 -27.03
CA GLU A 230 38.79 -24.02 -28.46
C GLU A 230 38.99 -22.52 -28.68
N GLY A 231 39.00 -21.71 -27.64
CA GLY A 231 39.16 -20.26 -27.70
C GLY A 231 37.92 -19.50 -28.14
N ILE A 232 36.74 -20.13 -28.10
CA ILE A 232 35.47 -19.55 -28.47
C ILE A 232 34.78 -19.03 -27.19
N SER A 233 34.31 -17.76 -27.20
CA SER A 233 33.56 -17.21 -26.08
C SER A 233 32.22 -17.94 -25.92
N ALA A 234 31.65 -17.91 -24.69
CA ALA A 234 30.34 -18.51 -24.42
C ALA A 234 29.26 -17.89 -25.33
N SER A 235 29.26 -16.58 -25.46
CA SER A 235 28.28 -15.82 -26.26
C SER A 235 28.41 -16.20 -27.76
N ASP A 236 29.60 -16.17 -28.32
CA ASP A 236 29.80 -16.49 -29.72
C ASP A 236 29.47 -17.95 -30.05
N GLY A 237 29.85 -18.86 -29.14
CA GLY A 237 29.56 -20.28 -29.30
C GLY A 237 28.07 -20.59 -29.26
N LEU A 238 27.34 -19.99 -28.32
CA LEU A 238 25.89 -20.17 -28.21
C LEU A 238 25.16 -19.54 -29.41
N ALA A 239 25.60 -18.37 -29.88
CA ALA A 239 25.07 -17.76 -31.10
C ALA A 239 25.29 -18.63 -32.34
N MET A 240 26.50 -19.21 -32.47
CA MET A 240 26.82 -20.14 -33.55
C MET A 240 25.91 -21.38 -33.55
N TYR A 241 25.69 -22.00 -32.38
CA TYR A 241 24.82 -23.16 -32.27
C TYR A 241 23.36 -22.80 -32.51
N TYR A 242 22.89 -21.63 -32.03
CA TYR A 242 21.56 -21.12 -32.32
C TYR A 242 21.31 -21.03 -33.83
N GLU A 243 22.22 -20.43 -34.59
CA GLU A 243 22.11 -20.32 -36.04
C GLU A 243 22.16 -21.69 -36.73
N GLN A 244 23.01 -22.62 -36.25
CA GLN A 244 23.06 -23.97 -36.79
C GLN A 244 21.74 -24.74 -36.59
N ILE A 245 21.13 -24.63 -35.39
CA ILE A 245 19.84 -25.26 -35.08
C ILE A 245 18.72 -24.65 -35.93
N LYS A 246 18.71 -23.31 -36.05
CA LYS A 246 17.71 -22.57 -36.82
C LYS A 246 17.73 -22.95 -38.29
N ASN A 247 18.93 -23.10 -38.86
CA ASN A 247 19.14 -23.36 -40.26
C ASN A 247 19.26 -24.86 -40.61
N ALA A 248 19.12 -25.78 -39.65
CA ALA A 248 19.22 -27.23 -39.89
C ALA A 248 18.16 -27.71 -40.88
N GLY A 249 18.55 -28.57 -41.80
CA GLY A 249 17.71 -29.04 -42.90
C GLY A 249 16.53 -29.91 -42.43
N THR A 250 16.67 -30.59 -41.31
CA THR A 250 15.64 -31.45 -40.72
C THR A 250 15.45 -31.21 -39.23
N ALA A 251 14.28 -31.56 -38.69
CA ALA A 251 14.06 -31.50 -37.26
C ALA A 251 14.97 -32.45 -36.46
N ALA A 252 15.33 -33.60 -37.02
CA ALA A 252 16.26 -34.54 -36.41
C ALA A 252 17.68 -34.01 -36.31
N GLU A 253 18.15 -33.35 -37.32
CA GLU A 253 19.45 -32.67 -37.34
C GLU A 253 19.48 -31.51 -36.32
N ALA A 254 18.45 -30.66 -36.31
CA ALA A 254 18.29 -29.59 -35.32
C ALA A 254 18.33 -30.15 -33.90
N ALA A 255 17.59 -31.23 -33.63
CA ALA A 255 17.53 -31.85 -32.30
C ALA A 255 18.90 -32.47 -31.91
N SER A 256 19.67 -33.01 -32.87
CA SER A 256 21.01 -33.51 -32.61
C SER A 256 21.94 -32.39 -32.19
N ILE A 257 21.99 -31.29 -32.96
CA ILE A 257 22.83 -30.12 -32.66
C ILE A 257 22.42 -29.51 -31.30
N ALA A 258 21.10 -29.35 -31.06
CA ALA A 258 20.59 -28.79 -29.79
C ALA A 258 20.95 -29.69 -28.60
N SER A 259 21.01 -31.02 -28.79
CA SER A 259 21.35 -31.94 -27.70
C SER A 259 22.80 -31.81 -27.25
N GLU A 260 23.71 -31.33 -28.12
CA GLU A 260 25.12 -31.07 -27.78
C GLU A 260 25.22 -29.91 -26.76
N ILE A 261 24.38 -28.89 -26.91
CA ILE A 261 24.40 -27.67 -26.06
C ILE A 261 23.45 -27.80 -24.86
N PHE A 262 22.20 -28.18 -25.11
CA PHE A 262 21.15 -28.14 -24.11
C PHE A 262 20.92 -29.48 -23.42
N GLY A 263 21.68 -30.49 -23.82
CA GLY A 263 21.55 -31.84 -23.31
C GLY A 263 20.48 -32.66 -24.03
N THR A 264 20.63 -34.00 -23.98
CA THR A 264 19.81 -34.96 -24.74
C THR A 264 18.32 -34.92 -24.34
N LYS A 265 17.99 -34.56 -23.08
CA LYS A 265 16.61 -34.49 -22.64
C LYS A 265 15.88 -33.25 -23.15
N ALA A 266 16.56 -32.11 -23.21
CA ALA A 266 15.99 -30.84 -23.66
C ALA A 266 16.18 -30.59 -25.16
N GLY A 267 17.10 -31.30 -25.82
CA GLY A 267 17.57 -31.00 -27.18
C GLY A 267 16.44 -30.91 -28.21
N SER A 268 15.48 -31.85 -28.22
CA SER A 268 14.38 -31.80 -29.19
C SER A 268 13.40 -30.63 -28.92
N THR A 269 13.11 -30.34 -27.67
CA THR A 269 12.23 -29.22 -27.25
C THR A 269 12.92 -27.90 -27.59
N MET A 270 14.20 -27.75 -27.25
CA MET A 270 14.98 -26.56 -27.52
C MET A 270 15.15 -26.33 -29.04
N ALA A 271 15.39 -27.41 -29.83
CA ALA A 271 15.46 -27.30 -31.27
C ALA A 271 14.14 -26.83 -31.90
N ALA A 272 13.00 -27.32 -31.41
CA ALA A 272 11.67 -26.86 -31.83
C ALA A 272 11.48 -25.37 -31.47
N ALA A 273 11.73 -24.99 -30.22
CA ALA A 273 11.57 -23.64 -29.71
C ALA A 273 12.46 -22.59 -30.44
N ILE A 274 13.69 -22.98 -30.83
CA ILE A 274 14.57 -22.14 -31.64
C ILE A 274 14.03 -21.98 -33.06
N ARG A 275 13.56 -23.08 -33.67
CA ARG A 275 13.11 -23.07 -35.08
C ARG A 275 11.76 -22.38 -35.28
N ASP A 276 10.89 -22.45 -34.31
CA ASP A 276 9.59 -21.72 -34.33
C ASP A 276 9.68 -20.30 -33.80
N GLY A 277 10.85 -19.88 -33.30
CA GLY A 277 11.09 -18.54 -32.77
C GLY A 277 10.63 -18.31 -31.33
N THR A 278 10.13 -19.35 -30.64
CA THR A 278 9.75 -19.23 -29.20
C THR A 278 10.97 -18.95 -28.33
N LEU A 279 12.14 -19.52 -28.69
CA LEU A 279 13.42 -19.25 -28.04
C LEU A 279 14.26 -18.31 -28.92
N ALA A 280 14.06 -17.02 -28.79
CA ALA A 280 14.83 -15.99 -29.51
C ALA A 280 15.35 -14.96 -28.51
N VAL A 281 16.29 -15.37 -27.64
CA VAL A 281 16.76 -14.61 -26.46
C VAL A 281 17.28 -13.23 -26.87
N GLY A 282 18.12 -13.17 -27.93
CA GLY A 282 18.65 -11.90 -28.43
C GLY A 282 17.54 -10.93 -28.87
N ASP A 283 16.64 -11.42 -29.72
CA ASP A 283 15.53 -10.62 -30.25
C ASP A 283 14.60 -10.13 -29.13
N LEU A 284 14.33 -10.99 -28.12
CA LEU A 284 13.53 -10.61 -26.97
C LEU A 284 14.25 -9.56 -26.12
N THR A 285 15.55 -9.75 -25.83
CA THR A 285 16.36 -8.80 -25.06
C THR A 285 16.34 -7.41 -25.71
N GLU A 286 16.63 -7.33 -27.02
CA GLU A 286 16.63 -6.07 -27.77
C GLU A 286 15.23 -5.42 -27.78
N SER A 287 14.19 -6.21 -28.05
CA SER A 287 12.81 -5.72 -28.07
C SER A 287 12.36 -5.16 -26.71
N LEU A 288 12.73 -5.80 -25.58
CA LEU A 288 12.35 -5.35 -24.26
C LEU A 288 13.17 -4.17 -23.74
N LEU A 289 14.40 -4.01 -24.21
CA LEU A 289 15.20 -2.81 -23.94
C LEU A 289 14.62 -1.58 -24.65
N GLU A 290 14.17 -1.74 -25.89
CA GLU A 290 13.62 -0.65 -26.68
C GLU A 290 12.13 -0.35 -26.38
N ASN A 291 11.38 -1.37 -26.00
CA ASN A 291 9.94 -1.33 -25.85
C ASN A 291 9.49 -1.94 -24.53
N GLY A 292 8.20 -1.85 -24.31
CA GLY A 292 7.55 -2.42 -23.12
C GLY A 292 7.27 -1.36 -22.07
N GLU A 293 6.30 -1.65 -21.26
CA GLU A 293 5.78 -0.76 -20.24
C GLU A 293 6.58 -0.88 -18.94
N THR A 294 6.81 0.24 -18.27
CA THR A 294 7.43 0.23 -16.92
C THR A 294 6.40 -0.19 -15.87
N ILE A 295 6.87 -0.63 -14.71
CA ILE A 295 5.99 -0.95 -13.58
C ILE A 295 5.11 0.25 -13.22
N ALA A 296 5.71 1.44 -13.14
CA ALA A 296 4.98 2.66 -12.83
C ALA A 296 3.94 3.01 -13.90
N GLY A 297 4.26 2.84 -15.19
CA GLY A 297 3.32 3.05 -16.29
C GLY A 297 2.13 2.09 -16.23
N ALA A 298 2.41 0.79 -16.10
CA ALA A 298 1.39 -0.24 -15.97
C ALA A 298 0.48 -0.02 -14.74
N ALA A 299 1.07 0.35 -13.61
CA ALA A 299 0.31 0.66 -12.40
C ALA A 299 -0.60 1.87 -12.61
N GLU A 300 -0.09 2.96 -13.21
CA GLU A 300 -0.86 4.18 -13.42
C GLU A 300 -2.04 3.96 -14.38
N ASP A 301 -1.87 3.10 -15.39
CA ASP A 301 -2.92 2.74 -16.36
C ASP A 301 -3.97 1.81 -15.74
N THR A 302 -3.62 1.00 -14.75
CA THR A 302 -4.56 0.09 -14.07
C THR A 302 -5.28 0.74 -12.89
N TYR A 303 -4.79 1.84 -12.33
CA TYR A 303 -5.43 2.49 -11.17
C TYR A 303 -6.87 2.89 -11.43
N ASP A 304 -7.76 2.32 -10.66
CA ASP A 304 -9.17 2.67 -10.66
C ASP A 304 -9.46 3.97 -9.86
N PHE A 305 -10.74 4.35 -9.78
CA PHE A 305 -11.14 5.54 -9.03
C PHE A 305 -10.85 5.42 -7.52
N ALA A 306 -10.96 4.23 -6.95
CA ALA A 306 -10.75 4.02 -5.51
C ALA A 306 -9.27 4.17 -5.16
N GLU A 307 -8.36 3.63 -5.97
CA GLU A 307 -6.91 3.73 -5.79
C GLU A 307 -6.42 5.18 -5.97
N ARG A 308 -6.93 5.90 -6.97
CA ARG A 308 -6.63 7.34 -7.15
C ARG A 308 -7.14 8.17 -5.98
N LEU A 309 -8.30 7.83 -5.42
CA LEU A 309 -8.84 8.47 -4.22
C LEU A 309 -7.98 8.13 -2.99
N GLN A 310 -7.48 6.90 -2.90
CA GLN A 310 -6.59 6.46 -1.85
C GLN A 310 -5.28 7.26 -1.87
N ILE A 311 -4.62 7.39 -3.00
CA ILE A 311 -3.40 8.21 -3.16
C ILE A 311 -3.66 9.66 -2.73
N MET A 312 -4.79 10.24 -3.14
CA MET A 312 -5.17 11.59 -2.73
C MET A 312 -5.36 11.71 -1.21
N LYS A 313 -5.98 10.70 -0.59
CA LYS A 313 -6.17 10.62 0.87
C LYS A 313 -4.82 10.48 1.57
N GLN A 314 -3.94 9.62 1.12
CA GLN A 314 -2.59 9.43 1.65
C GLN A 314 -1.77 10.71 1.57
N GLY A 315 -1.84 11.44 0.46
CA GLY A 315 -1.22 12.77 0.33
C GLY A 315 -1.75 13.79 1.34
N LEU A 316 -3.05 13.75 1.65
CA LEU A 316 -3.64 14.58 2.70
C LEU A 316 -3.18 14.14 4.10
N GLU A 317 -3.07 12.86 4.35
CA GLU A 317 -2.59 12.30 5.63
C GLU A 317 -1.14 12.71 5.91
N VAL A 318 -0.25 12.62 4.92
CA VAL A 318 1.13 13.13 5.03
C VAL A 318 1.15 14.65 5.29
N ALA A 319 0.29 15.42 4.62
CA ALA A 319 0.19 16.86 4.86
C ALA A 319 -0.34 17.19 6.28
N LEU A 320 -1.13 16.32 6.87
CA LEU A 320 -1.65 16.46 8.25
C LEU A 320 -0.71 15.89 9.32
N LYS A 321 0.34 15.13 8.95
CA LYS A 321 1.30 14.49 9.87
C LYS A 321 1.84 15.44 10.97
N PRO A 322 2.26 16.70 10.68
CA PRO A 322 2.75 17.58 11.74
C PRO A 322 1.67 17.93 12.79
N MET A 323 0.41 18.01 12.37
CA MET A 323 -0.70 18.26 13.28
C MET A 323 -1.05 17.01 14.08
N ALA A 324 -1.06 15.84 13.44
CA ALA A 324 -1.29 14.54 14.04
C ALA A 324 -0.24 14.25 15.12
N ASN A 325 1.04 14.42 14.81
CA ASN A 325 2.14 14.27 15.77
C ASN A 325 2.01 15.22 16.96
N THR A 326 1.62 16.49 16.73
CA THR A 326 1.42 17.46 17.82
C THR A 326 0.32 17.01 18.79
N VAL A 327 -0.78 16.46 18.26
CA VAL A 327 -1.91 15.95 19.08
C VAL A 327 -1.48 14.68 19.81
N PHE A 328 -0.84 13.76 19.12
CA PHE A 328 -0.36 12.48 19.66
C PHE A 328 0.66 12.69 20.79
N ASP A 329 1.70 13.49 20.55
CA ASP A 329 2.72 13.85 21.54
C ASP A 329 2.13 14.55 22.75
N GLY A 330 1.16 15.46 22.51
CA GLY A 330 0.44 16.13 23.57
C GLY A 330 -0.26 15.13 24.49
N LEU A 331 -0.96 14.15 23.93
CA LEU A 331 -1.64 13.10 24.70
C LEU A 331 -0.64 12.19 25.42
N ASN A 332 0.46 11.81 24.79
CA ASN A 332 1.49 10.98 25.41
C ASN A 332 2.13 11.66 26.62
N LYS A 333 2.30 12.99 26.61
CA LYS A 333 2.79 13.75 27.77
C LYS A 333 1.83 13.75 28.96
N PHE A 334 0.52 13.51 28.73
CA PHE A 334 -0.46 13.35 29.80
C PHE A 334 -0.50 11.94 30.39
N MET A 335 -0.01 10.91 29.68
CA MET A 335 -0.05 9.53 30.16
C MET A 335 0.59 9.33 31.55
N PRO A 336 1.78 9.89 31.87
CA PRO A 336 2.35 9.78 33.21
C PRO A 336 1.50 10.45 34.30
N VAL A 337 0.80 11.52 33.96
CA VAL A 337 -0.12 12.20 34.89
C VAL A 337 -1.35 11.34 35.16
N LEU A 338 -1.91 10.72 34.12
CA LEU A 338 -3.02 9.78 34.22
C LEU A 338 -2.63 8.53 35.01
N GLN A 339 -1.43 7.99 34.79
CA GLN A 339 -0.91 6.85 35.57
C GLN A 339 -0.80 7.18 37.04
N LYS A 340 -0.21 8.32 37.41
CA LYS A 340 -0.14 8.78 38.81
C LYS A 340 -1.52 8.99 39.42
N LEU A 341 -2.45 9.54 38.64
CA LEU A 341 -3.83 9.73 39.08
C LEU A 341 -4.52 8.38 39.32
N MET A 342 -4.32 7.42 38.42
CA MET A 342 -4.86 6.06 38.57
C MET A 342 -4.23 5.34 39.77
N GLU A 343 -2.92 5.49 40.00
CA GLU A 343 -2.23 4.94 41.19
C GLU A 343 -2.80 5.48 42.50
N GLN A 344 -3.30 6.73 42.50
CA GLN A 344 -3.91 7.36 43.66
C GLN A 344 -5.40 7.02 43.80
N ILE A 345 -6.12 6.89 42.71
CA ILE A 345 -7.57 6.69 42.70
C ILE A 345 -7.94 5.21 42.89
N VAL A 346 -7.17 4.29 42.29
CA VAL A 346 -7.45 2.84 42.35
C VAL A 346 -7.50 2.32 43.80
N PRO A 347 -6.53 2.66 44.70
CA PRO A 347 -6.62 2.25 46.09
C PRO A 347 -7.86 2.83 46.78
N VAL A 348 -8.17 4.11 46.54
CA VAL A 348 -9.36 4.78 47.15
C VAL A 348 -10.68 4.13 46.68
N ILE A 349 -10.75 3.75 45.40
CA ILE A 349 -11.90 3.00 44.88
C ILE A 349 -11.94 1.60 45.47
N SER A 350 -10.80 0.92 45.56
CA SER A 350 -10.69 -0.42 46.16
C SER A 350 -11.14 -0.40 47.62
N ASP A 351 -10.61 0.54 48.40
CA ASP A 351 -11.00 0.72 49.83
C ASP A 351 -12.48 1.07 49.98
N ALA A 352 -13.01 1.92 49.06
CA ALA A 352 -14.44 2.27 49.08
C ALA A 352 -15.34 1.08 48.69
N VAL A 353 -14.93 0.25 47.75
CA VAL A 353 -15.63 -0.98 47.36
C VAL A 353 -15.58 -2.00 48.50
N GLU A 354 -14.43 -2.18 49.13
CA GLU A 354 -14.25 -3.09 50.26
C GLU A 354 -15.05 -2.62 51.48
N ALA A 355 -15.09 -1.31 51.75
CA ALA A 355 -15.95 -0.72 52.78
C ALA A 355 -17.44 -0.81 52.47
N ALA A 356 -17.81 -0.79 51.20
CA ALA A 356 -19.20 -0.90 50.76
C ALA A 356 -19.71 -2.36 50.68
N ALA A 357 -18.79 -3.34 50.59
CA ALA A 357 -19.15 -4.74 50.44
C ALA A 357 -20.11 -5.26 51.52
N PRO A 358 -19.91 -4.97 52.83
CA PRO A 358 -20.86 -5.37 53.85
C PRO A 358 -22.24 -4.74 53.70
N PHE A 359 -22.30 -3.46 53.25
CA PHE A 359 -23.56 -2.77 53.01
C PHE A 359 -24.31 -3.30 51.79
N VAL A 360 -23.55 -3.73 50.77
CA VAL A 360 -24.12 -4.36 49.56
C VAL A 360 -24.66 -5.75 49.90
N GLU A 361 -23.97 -6.50 50.76
CA GLU A 361 -24.42 -7.82 51.23
C GLU A 361 -25.65 -7.72 52.10
N GLU A 362 -25.70 -6.77 53.04
CA GLU A 362 -26.87 -6.46 53.87
C GLU A 362 -28.04 -5.90 53.03
N PHE A 363 -27.76 -5.04 52.06
CA PHE A 363 -28.75 -4.53 51.11
C PHE A 363 -29.31 -5.64 50.19
N LEU A 364 -28.47 -6.54 49.68
CA LEU A 364 -28.91 -7.66 48.85
C LEU A 364 -29.77 -8.66 49.65
N MET A 365 -29.40 -8.93 50.92
CA MET A 365 -30.22 -9.76 51.78
C MET A 365 -31.53 -9.10 52.16
N GLY A 366 -31.53 -7.80 52.47
CA GLY A 366 -32.76 -7.02 52.73
C GLY A 366 -33.60 -6.77 51.47
N ALA A 367 -32.96 -6.67 50.31
CA ALA A 367 -33.65 -6.51 49.04
C ALA A 367 -34.35 -7.80 48.56
N ALA A 368 -33.82 -8.96 48.91
CA ALA A 368 -34.47 -10.24 48.61
C ALA A 368 -35.81 -10.39 49.31
N ASP A 369 -35.87 -9.96 50.57
CA ASP A 369 -37.14 -9.95 51.32
C ASP A 369 -38.11 -8.85 50.83
N ALA A 370 -37.58 -7.67 50.42
CA ALA A 370 -38.36 -6.60 49.86
C ALA A 370 -38.83 -6.85 48.41
N LEU A 371 -38.10 -7.69 47.64
CA LEU A 371 -38.47 -8.01 46.27
C LEU A 371 -39.77 -8.82 46.20
N GLU A 372 -40.01 -9.69 47.18
CA GLU A 372 -41.25 -10.47 47.27
C GLU A 372 -42.48 -9.58 47.43
N ASP A 373 -42.35 -8.43 48.11
CA ASP A 373 -43.42 -7.44 48.31
C ASP A 373 -43.53 -6.42 47.16
N VAL A 374 -42.43 -6.12 46.46
CA VAL A 374 -42.35 -5.10 45.40
C VAL A 374 -42.65 -5.67 44.02
N LEU A 375 -42.39 -6.98 43.78
CA LEU A 375 -42.65 -7.62 42.48
C LEU A 375 -44.12 -7.48 42.03
N PRO A 376 -45.13 -7.68 42.90
CA PRO A 376 -46.54 -7.46 42.53
C PRO A 376 -46.81 -5.99 42.15
N LEU A 377 -46.18 -5.04 42.87
CA LEU A 377 -46.35 -3.61 42.63
C LEU A 377 -45.70 -3.19 41.28
N ILE A 378 -44.52 -3.73 40.96
CA ILE A 378 -43.87 -3.49 39.66
C ILE A 378 -44.68 -4.11 38.51
N SER A 379 -45.25 -5.31 38.73
CA SER A 379 -46.09 -5.96 37.73
C SER A 379 -47.39 -5.16 37.49
N GLN A 380 -47.96 -4.58 38.52
CA GLN A 380 -49.14 -3.75 38.41
C GLN A 380 -48.83 -2.41 37.76
N LEU A 381 -47.69 -1.78 38.12
CA LEU A 381 -47.20 -0.55 37.49
C LEU A 381 -46.87 -0.76 36.00
N ALA A 382 -46.28 -1.90 35.66
CA ALA A 382 -46.00 -2.25 34.27
C ALA A 382 -47.31 -2.48 33.48
N ALA A 383 -48.31 -3.12 34.09
CA ALA A 383 -49.63 -3.32 33.49
C ALA A 383 -50.36 -2.02 33.22
N ASP A 384 -50.17 -1.02 34.11
CA ASP A 384 -50.80 0.30 33.98
C ASP A 384 -50.06 1.23 33.03
N LEU A 385 -48.71 1.13 32.95
CA LEU A 385 -47.88 1.95 32.06
C LEU A 385 -47.87 1.46 30.62
N LEU A 386 -47.94 0.14 30.38
CA LEU A 386 -47.87 -0.42 29.04
C LEU A 386 -48.97 0.09 28.10
N PRO A 387 -50.24 0.21 28.51
CA PRO A 387 -51.29 0.81 27.70
C PRO A 387 -51.03 2.29 27.39
N ILE A 388 -50.50 3.03 28.39
CA ILE A 388 -50.20 4.47 28.24
C ILE A 388 -49.07 4.66 27.22
N LEU A 389 -48.00 3.85 27.31
CA LEU A 389 -46.89 3.87 26.34
C LEU A 389 -47.36 3.47 24.94
N THR A 390 -48.21 2.45 24.84
CA THR A 390 -48.78 2.01 23.54
C THR A 390 -49.65 3.11 22.93
N GLN A 391 -50.44 3.80 23.75
CA GLN A 391 -51.27 4.91 23.32
C GLN A 391 -50.44 6.14 22.93
N LEU A 392 -49.35 6.42 23.66
CA LEU A 392 -48.41 7.49 23.34
C LEU A 392 -47.69 7.21 21.98
N MET A 393 -47.22 5.99 21.78
CA MET A 393 -46.62 5.56 20.53
C MET A 393 -47.61 5.64 19.36
N SER A 394 -48.84 5.15 19.52
CA SER A 394 -49.86 5.22 18.48
C SER A 394 -50.30 6.67 18.16
N THR A 395 -50.14 7.59 19.10
CA THR A 395 -50.52 9.01 18.92
C THR A 395 -49.37 9.82 18.30
N LEU A 396 -48.10 9.51 18.63
CA LEU A 396 -46.94 10.28 18.15
C LEU A 396 -46.32 9.74 16.84
N LEU A 397 -46.42 8.44 16.62
CA LEU A 397 -45.83 7.85 15.41
C LEU A 397 -46.48 8.35 14.11
N PRO A 398 -47.79 8.44 13.96
CA PRO A 398 -48.42 8.93 12.73
C PRO A 398 -48.07 10.39 12.39
N PRO A 399 -48.06 11.36 13.34
CA PRO A 399 -47.59 12.71 13.03
C PRO A 399 -46.13 12.78 12.61
N LEU A 400 -45.24 11.98 13.23
CA LEU A 400 -43.84 11.92 12.85
C LEU A 400 -43.63 11.33 11.43
N LEU A 401 -44.36 10.26 11.09
CA LEU A 401 -44.35 9.69 9.75
C LEU A 401 -44.91 10.68 8.73
N SER A 402 -45.98 11.40 9.06
CA SER A 402 -46.54 12.45 8.21
C SER A 402 -45.56 13.61 8.00
N LEU A 403 -44.81 13.99 9.02
CA LEU A 403 -43.76 15.02 8.93
C LEU A 403 -42.65 14.60 7.97
N VAL A 404 -42.18 13.37 8.09
CA VAL A 404 -41.16 12.81 7.17
C VAL A 404 -41.70 12.74 5.75
N GLN A 405 -42.91 12.25 5.54
CA GLN A 405 -43.54 12.19 4.21
C GLN A 405 -43.79 13.58 3.59
N THR A 406 -43.98 14.59 4.42
CA THR A 406 -44.20 15.96 3.94
C THR A 406 -42.89 16.69 3.60
N LEU A 407 -41.79 16.39 4.34
CA LEU A 407 -40.50 17.05 4.15
C LEU A 407 -39.62 16.36 3.09
N LEU A 408 -39.76 15.06 2.91
CA LEU A 408 -38.92 14.31 1.97
C LEU A 408 -39.14 14.74 0.51
N PRO A 409 -40.34 14.92 -0.01
CA PRO A 409 -40.54 15.36 -1.40
C PRO A 409 -39.99 16.75 -1.73
N PRO A 410 -40.11 17.79 -0.89
CA PRO A 410 -39.46 19.08 -1.15
C PRO A 410 -37.95 19.00 -1.14
N LEU A 411 -37.36 18.20 -0.23
CA LEU A 411 -35.92 17.98 -0.21
C LEU A 411 -35.42 17.30 -1.48
N MET A 412 -36.14 16.28 -1.96
CA MET A 412 -35.82 15.62 -3.23
C MET A 412 -35.98 16.56 -4.43
N GLN A 413 -36.94 17.48 -4.41
CA GLN A 413 -37.12 18.51 -5.44
C GLN A 413 -35.97 19.52 -5.44
N ILE A 414 -35.48 19.93 -4.26
CA ILE A 414 -34.33 20.84 -4.12
C ILE A 414 -33.07 20.17 -4.66
N VAL A 415 -32.82 18.92 -4.30
CA VAL A 415 -31.68 18.13 -4.82
C VAL A 415 -31.79 17.99 -6.34
N GLY A 416 -32.96 17.62 -6.87
CA GLY A 416 -33.22 17.48 -8.30
C GLY A 416 -33.12 18.80 -9.09
N ALA A 417 -33.35 19.94 -8.44
CA ALA A 417 -33.23 21.26 -9.08
C ALA A 417 -31.75 21.77 -9.04
N ILE A 418 -30.96 21.37 -8.11
CA ILE A 418 -29.56 21.84 -7.95
C ILE A 418 -28.58 20.96 -8.72
N LEU A 419 -28.80 19.65 -8.78
CA LEU A 419 -27.88 18.71 -9.47
C LEU A 419 -27.68 19.00 -10.95
N PRO A 420 -28.72 19.24 -11.77
CA PRO A 420 -28.54 19.51 -13.20
C PRO A 420 -27.76 20.80 -13.51
N PRO A 421 -27.98 21.93 -12.82
CA PRO A 421 -27.14 23.12 -13.02
C PRO A 421 -25.67 22.90 -12.66
N ILE A 422 -25.39 22.13 -11.58
CA ILE A 422 -24.00 21.82 -11.22
C ILE A 422 -23.34 20.92 -12.27
N ALA A 423 -24.02 19.90 -12.77
CA ALA A 423 -23.53 19.05 -13.84
C ALA A 423 -23.30 19.84 -15.15
N SER A 424 -24.17 20.79 -15.47
CA SER A 424 -24.00 21.68 -16.62
C SER A 424 -22.82 22.64 -16.46
N LEU A 425 -22.59 23.17 -15.27
CA LEU A 425 -21.41 23.98 -14.97
C LEU A 425 -20.11 23.18 -15.09
N LEU A 426 -20.10 21.96 -14.57
CA LEU A 426 -18.94 21.07 -14.71
C LEU A 426 -18.63 20.78 -16.17
N SER A 427 -19.63 20.41 -16.96
CA SER A 427 -19.47 20.11 -18.38
C SER A 427 -19.03 21.32 -19.23
N THR A 428 -19.26 22.53 -18.75
CA THR A 428 -18.82 23.77 -19.41
C THR A 428 -17.42 24.18 -19.00
N ILE A 429 -17.06 23.97 -17.73
CA ILE A 429 -15.76 24.39 -17.16
C ILE A 429 -14.64 23.40 -17.52
N LEU A 430 -14.91 22.10 -17.53
CA LEU A 430 -13.92 21.08 -17.82
C LEU A 430 -13.23 21.26 -19.19
N PRO A 431 -13.96 21.49 -20.29
CA PRO A 431 -13.33 21.77 -21.59
C PRO A 431 -12.52 23.06 -21.61
N MET A 432 -12.94 24.09 -20.86
CA MET A 432 -12.18 25.34 -20.77
C MET A 432 -10.86 25.17 -20.02
N ILE A 433 -10.86 24.38 -18.94
CA ILE A 433 -9.63 24.05 -18.23
C ILE A 433 -8.70 23.22 -19.12
N THR A 434 -9.22 22.25 -19.83
CA THR A 434 -8.44 21.42 -20.77
C THR A 434 -7.84 22.27 -21.91
N GLN A 435 -8.55 23.26 -22.44
CA GLN A 435 -8.02 24.20 -23.42
C GLN A 435 -6.92 25.12 -22.84
N ILE A 436 -7.09 25.59 -21.62
CA ILE A 436 -6.07 26.43 -20.95
C ILE A 436 -4.81 25.60 -20.68
N VAL A 437 -4.95 24.38 -20.16
CA VAL A 437 -3.82 23.48 -19.90
C VAL A 437 -3.07 23.15 -21.19
N SER A 438 -3.78 22.80 -22.26
CA SER A 438 -3.16 22.48 -23.55
C SER A 438 -2.56 23.70 -24.27
N ALA A 439 -2.99 24.90 -23.94
CA ALA A 439 -2.38 26.14 -24.47
C ALA A 439 -1.16 26.60 -23.67
N VAL A 440 -1.13 26.36 -22.37
CA VAL A 440 -0.09 26.82 -21.45
C VAL A 440 1.07 25.80 -21.31
N LEU A 441 0.75 24.51 -21.35
CA LEU A 441 1.75 23.43 -21.19
C LEU A 441 2.88 23.52 -22.23
N PRO A 442 2.65 23.74 -23.53
CA PRO A 442 3.73 23.88 -24.51
C PRO A 442 4.63 25.07 -24.29
N VAL A 443 4.10 26.15 -23.67
CA VAL A 443 4.87 27.37 -23.39
C VAL A 443 5.76 27.16 -22.16
N LEU A 444 5.32 26.37 -21.18
CA LEU A 444 6.12 26.04 -19.99
C LEU A 444 7.24 25.03 -20.27
N VAL A 445 7.10 24.21 -21.29
CA VAL A 445 8.12 23.23 -21.70
C VAL A 445 9.23 23.86 -22.59
N GLN A 446 9.04 25.10 -23.05
CA GLN A 446 10.02 25.85 -23.87
C GLN A 446 10.85 26.86 -23.07
N ILE A 447 10.64 26.99 -21.75
CA ILE A 447 11.46 27.77 -20.82
C ILE A 447 12.30 26.81 -19.98
#